data_e04184a4998329e913817be2e527804f
#
_entry.id   e04184a4998329e913817be2e527804f
#
_cell.length_a   1.000
_cell.length_b   1.000
_cell.length_c   1.000
_cell.angle_alpha   90.00
_cell.angle_beta   90.00
_cell.angle_gamma   90.00
#
_symmetry.space_group_name_H-M   'P 1'
#
loop_
_entity.id
_entity.type
_entity.pdbx_description
1 polymer ?
#
loop_
_entity_poly.entity_id
_entity_poly.type
_entity_poly.pdbx_seq_one_letter_code
_entity_poly.pdbx_strand_id
1 'polypeptide(L)'
;YKRQGTVTAVATTAVERVGTQTGLPFGRYAYTTALQPQVAHVPAIVPLAWFAMGLPAREAAHSALGAHSTPARRIALGSAALTAWDLFLDPQMVGEGYWVWARRGIYRGIPLGNFVGWFVTSLGVMTALEALLPPNAYVDGSADADGALVGEYTFMGVMETIGFARFFRDPTVAIVGGLGMLPIAAVAVAGKFRG
;
A
#
# COMPACT_ATOMS: atom_id res chain seq x y z
N TYR A 1 15.67 -9.24 -1.55
CA TYR A 1 14.34 -8.93 -0.95
C TYR A 1 14.17 -9.38 0.51
N LYS A 2 14.89 -10.42 1.02
CA LYS A 2 14.71 -10.90 2.41
C LYS A 2 14.93 -9.81 3.47
N ARG A 3 16.03 -9.03 3.35
CA ARG A 3 16.35 -7.93 4.27
C ARG A 3 15.27 -6.84 4.25
N GLN A 4 14.81 -6.46 3.07
CA GLN A 4 13.78 -5.44 2.87
C GLN A 4 12.45 -5.89 3.50
N GLY A 5 12.04 -7.13 3.24
CA GLY A 5 10.83 -7.72 3.84
C GLY A 5 10.89 -7.76 5.36
N THR A 6 12.04 -8.19 5.93
CA THR A 6 12.21 -8.22 7.38
C THR A 6 12.14 -6.81 7.99
N VAL A 7 12.85 -5.83 7.42
CA VAL A 7 12.84 -4.45 7.92
C VAL A 7 11.44 -3.85 7.83
N THR A 8 10.77 -3.98 6.68
CA THR A 8 9.41 -3.48 6.51
C THR A 8 8.45 -4.14 7.50
N ALA A 9 8.48 -5.48 7.61
CA ALA A 9 7.58 -6.20 8.51
C ALA A 9 7.78 -5.82 9.98
N VAL A 10 9.02 -5.69 10.45
CA VAL A 10 9.32 -5.28 11.83
C VAL A 10 8.86 -3.83 12.07
N ALA A 11 9.20 -2.91 11.16
CA ALA A 11 8.83 -1.50 11.29
C ALA A 11 7.30 -1.32 11.28
N THR A 12 6.61 -1.93 10.34
CA THR A 12 5.14 -1.82 10.24
C THR A 12 4.43 -2.52 11.40
N THR A 13 4.93 -3.66 11.90
CA THR A 13 4.42 -4.28 13.13
C THR A 13 4.51 -3.31 14.31
N ALA A 14 5.63 -2.59 14.45
CA ALA A 14 5.78 -1.62 15.51
C ALA A 14 4.81 -0.44 15.36
N VAL A 15 4.65 0.09 14.15
CA VAL A 15 3.70 1.18 13.85
C VAL A 15 2.26 0.74 14.14
N GLU A 16 1.86 -0.45 13.68
CA GLU A 16 0.54 -1.03 13.93
C GLU A 16 0.30 -1.24 15.45
N ARG A 17 1.31 -1.71 16.16
CA ARG A 17 1.22 -1.85 17.62
C ARG A 17 1.02 -0.51 18.33
N VAL A 18 1.75 0.52 17.93
CA VAL A 18 1.55 1.88 18.43
C VAL A 18 0.15 2.38 18.05
N GLY A 19 -0.27 2.16 16.81
CA GLY A 19 -1.59 2.53 16.30
C GLY A 19 -2.74 1.97 17.13
N THR A 20 -2.72 0.67 17.40
CA THR A 20 -3.75 0.00 18.20
C THR A 20 -3.77 0.48 19.67
N GLN A 21 -2.63 0.88 20.23
CA GLN A 21 -2.53 1.36 21.62
C GLN A 21 -2.90 2.84 21.76
N THR A 22 -2.43 3.67 20.85
CA THR A 22 -2.50 5.14 21.00
C THR A 22 -3.50 5.80 20.04
N GLY A 23 -3.80 5.15 18.94
CA GLY A 23 -4.53 5.71 17.82
C GLY A 23 -3.68 6.50 16.84
N LEU A 24 -2.36 6.59 17.05
CA LEU A 24 -1.45 7.27 16.12
C LEU A 24 -0.69 6.26 15.25
N PRO A 25 -0.55 6.50 13.94
CA PRO A 25 -1.01 7.67 13.20
C PRO A 25 -2.42 7.53 12.57
N PHE A 26 -3.07 6.37 12.66
CA PHE A 26 -4.25 6.00 11.86
C PHE A 26 -5.60 6.47 12.45
N GLY A 27 -5.68 6.71 13.75
CA GLY A 27 -6.89 6.80 14.53
C GLY A 27 -7.06 5.58 15.45
N ARG A 28 -8.04 5.60 16.35
CA ARG A 28 -8.28 4.47 17.28
C ARG A 28 -9.05 3.35 16.60
N TYR A 29 -8.44 2.17 16.51
CA TYR A 29 -9.01 0.95 15.97
C TYR A 29 -8.51 -0.28 16.74
N ALA A 30 -9.16 -1.41 16.53
CA ALA A 30 -8.74 -2.69 17.09
C ALA A 30 -8.91 -3.80 16.06
N TYR A 31 -7.94 -4.70 16.00
CA TYR A 31 -8.06 -5.96 15.28
C TYR A 31 -8.99 -6.91 16.03
N THR A 32 -9.81 -7.63 15.29
CA THR A 32 -10.63 -8.70 15.83
C THR A 32 -9.83 -10.01 15.91
N THR A 33 -10.42 -11.06 16.45
CA THR A 33 -9.82 -12.39 16.47
C THR A 33 -9.95 -13.15 15.15
N ALA A 34 -10.59 -12.56 14.14
CA ALA A 34 -10.82 -13.20 12.85
C ALA A 34 -9.53 -13.38 12.03
N LEU A 35 -8.54 -12.47 12.18
CA LEU A 35 -7.22 -12.61 11.55
C LEU A 35 -6.21 -13.24 12.53
N GLN A 36 -5.77 -14.45 12.22
CA GLN A 36 -4.77 -15.20 12.97
C GLN A 36 -3.66 -15.72 12.04
N PRO A 37 -2.44 -15.97 12.53
CA PRO A 37 -1.93 -15.67 13.88
C PRO A 37 -1.68 -14.17 14.10
N GLN A 38 -1.66 -13.76 15.38
CA GLN A 38 -1.31 -12.38 15.77
C GLN A 38 0.02 -12.37 16.55
N VAL A 39 0.86 -11.37 16.26
CA VAL A 39 2.10 -11.08 17.01
C VAL A 39 1.92 -9.72 17.67
N ALA A 40 2.05 -9.65 19.00
CA ALA A 40 1.81 -8.44 19.79
C ALA A 40 0.44 -7.77 19.48
N HIS A 41 -0.61 -8.58 19.28
CA HIS A 41 -1.98 -8.17 18.89
C HIS A 41 -2.09 -7.53 17.49
N VAL A 42 -1.09 -7.71 16.63
CA VAL A 42 -1.13 -7.34 15.21
C VAL A 42 -1.19 -8.61 14.39
N PRO A 43 -2.16 -8.79 13.49
CA PRO A 43 -2.21 -9.96 12.61
C PRO A 43 -0.96 -10.03 11.73
N ALA A 44 -0.32 -11.19 11.68
CA ALA A 44 0.94 -11.37 10.95
C ALA A 44 0.83 -11.08 9.45
N ILE A 45 -0.38 -11.21 8.89
CA ILE A 45 -0.63 -10.88 7.48
C ILE A 45 -0.50 -9.37 7.19
N VAL A 46 -0.77 -8.49 8.18
CA VAL A 46 -0.75 -7.03 7.97
C VAL A 46 0.65 -6.51 7.62
N PRO A 47 1.71 -6.77 8.40
CA PRO A 47 3.05 -6.35 8.01
C PRO A 47 3.56 -7.03 6.73
N LEU A 48 3.08 -8.22 6.39
CA LEU A 48 3.38 -8.86 5.12
C LEU A 48 2.70 -8.12 3.95
N ALA A 49 1.46 -7.68 4.13
CA ALA A 49 0.72 -6.90 3.14
C ALA A 49 1.39 -5.54 2.87
N TRP A 50 1.88 -4.85 3.91
CA TRP A 50 2.69 -3.64 3.77
C TRP A 50 3.92 -3.85 2.86
N PHE A 51 4.60 -4.98 3.00
CA PHE A 51 5.76 -5.30 2.16
C PHE A 51 5.34 -5.73 0.76
N ALA A 52 4.33 -6.60 0.64
CA ALA A 52 3.85 -7.13 -0.63
C ALA A 52 3.38 -6.02 -1.58
N MET A 53 2.69 -5.00 -1.06
CA MET A 53 2.27 -3.85 -1.88
C MET A 53 3.26 -2.70 -1.89
N GLY A 54 4.15 -2.63 -0.91
CA GLY A 54 5.18 -1.58 -0.83
C GLY A 54 6.17 -1.63 -2.00
N LEU A 55 6.64 -2.81 -2.37
CA LEU A 55 7.54 -2.98 -3.53
C LEU A 55 6.84 -2.63 -4.85
N PRO A 56 5.68 -3.20 -5.19
CA PRO A 56 4.92 -2.83 -6.39
C PRO A 56 4.62 -1.33 -6.48
N ALA A 57 4.21 -0.69 -5.38
CA ALA A 57 3.93 0.74 -5.34
C ALA A 57 5.19 1.59 -5.61
N ARG A 58 6.36 1.18 -5.05
CA ARG A 58 7.64 1.83 -5.33
C ARG A 58 8.02 1.72 -6.81
N GLU A 59 7.90 0.53 -7.39
CA GLU A 59 8.27 0.29 -8.79
C GLU A 59 7.30 0.98 -9.77
N ALA A 60 6.01 1.00 -9.45
CA ALA A 60 5.04 1.79 -10.21
C ALA A 60 5.40 3.28 -10.20
N ALA A 61 5.77 3.83 -9.03
CA ALA A 61 6.23 5.21 -8.92
C ALA A 61 7.53 5.47 -9.72
N HIS A 62 8.50 4.54 -9.64
CA HIS A 62 9.76 4.65 -10.39
C HIS A 62 9.50 4.67 -11.90
N SER A 63 8.72 3.72 -12.40
CA SER A 63 8.37 3.61 -13.82
C SER A 63 7.56 4.84 -14.29
N ALA A 64 6.59 5.30 -13.50
CA ALA A 64 5.77 6.47 -13.84
C ALA A 64 6.60 7.77 -13.95
N LEU A 65 7.61 7.92 -13.11
CA LEU A 65 8.50 9.10 -13.11
C LEU A 65 9.52 9.07 -14.26
N GLY A 66 9.92 7.90 -14.74
CA GLY A 66 10.88 7.74 -15.83
C GLY A 66 12.15 8.59 -15.63
N ALA A 67 12.51 9.39 -16.62
CA ALA A 67 13.68 10.30 -16.57
C ALA A 67 13.62 11.37 -15.46
N HIS A 68 12.43 11.65 -14.90
CA HIS A 68 12.26 12.58 -13.80
C HIS A 68 12.36 11.92 -12.42
N SER A 69 12.74 10.65 -12.37
CA SER A 69 12.83 9.87 -11.14
C SER A 69 13.99 10.35 -10.26
N THR A 70 13.65 10.83 -9.08
CA THR A 70 14.60 11.14 -7.99
C THR A 70 14.18 10.40 -6.73
N PRO A 71 15.07 10.11 -5.76
CA PRO A 71 14.69 9.45 -4.52
C PRO A 71 13.48 10.10 -3.83
N ALA A 72 13.50 11.42 -3.70
CA ALA A 72 12.41 12.17 -3.06
C ALA A 72 11.07 12.01 -3.81
N ARG A 73 11.09 12.05 -5.15
CA ARG A 73 9.88 11.88 -5.97
C ARG A 73 9.37 10.44 -5.90
N ARG A 74 10.26 9.44 -5.90
CA ARG A 74 9.87 8.04 -5.73
C ARG A 74 9.25 7.79 -4.37
N ILE A 75 9.85 8.34 -3.29
CA ILE A 75 9.28 8.25 -1.94
C ILE A 75 7.88 8.88 -1.93
N ALA A 76 7.71 10.09 -2.43
CA ALA A 76 6.42 10.77 -2.40
C ALA A 76 5.36 10.05 -3.24
N LEU A 77 5.66 9.72 -4.50
CA LEU A 77 4.69 9.05 -5.39
C LEU A 77 4.43 7.60 -4.95
N GLY A 78 5.45 6.87 -4.51
CA GLY A 78 5.30 5.51 -3.98
C GLY A 78 4.44 5.48 -2.71
N SER A 79 4.59 6.50 -1.85
CA SER A 79 3.74 6.64 -0.66
C SER A 79 2.28 6.92 -1.04
N ALA A 80 2.05 7.78 -2.03
CA ALA A 80 0.71 8.02 -2.56
C ALA A 80 0.13 6.74 -3.21
N ALA A 81 0.92 5.99 -3.97
CA ALA A 81 0.53 4.75 -4.60
C ALA A 81 0.15 3.66 -3.58
N LEU A 82 0.94 3.52 -2.52
CA LEU A 82 0.66 2.56 -1.45
C LEU A 82 -0.57 2.97 -0.62
N THR A 83 -0.73 4.26 -0.35
CA THR A 83 -1.94 4.78 0.34
C THR A 83 -3.19 4.64 -0.53
N ALA A 84 -3.07 4.77 -1.85
CA ALA A 84 -4.18 4.58 -2.76
C ALA A 84 -4.75 3.15 -2.72
N TRP A 85 -3.92 2.16 -2.46
CA TRP A 85 -4.39 0.79 -2.26
C TRP A 85 -5.25 0.64 -0.99
N ASP A 86 -4.96 1.39 0.07
CA ASP A 86 -5.76 1.37 1.30
C ASP A 86 -7.20 1.87 1.09
N LEU A 87 -7.45 2.64 0.02
CA LEU A 87 -8.81 3.02 -0.37
C LEU A 87 -9.69 1.81 -0.76
N PHE A 88 -9.09 0.68 -1.10
CA PHE A 88 -9.77 -0.60 -1.30
C PHE A 88 -9.66 -1.49 -0.05
N LEU A 89 -8.44 -1.63 0.49
CA LEU A 89 -8.14 -2.54 1.57
C LEU A 89 -9.00 -2.28 2.81
N ASP A 90 -9.00 -1.05 3.32
CA ASP A 90 -9.70 -0.71 4.55
C ASP A 90 -11.23 -0.95 4.47
N PRO A 91 -11.93 -0.52 3.40
CA PRO A 91 -13.35 -0.86 3.22
C PRO A 91 -13.64 -2.36 3.23
N GLN A 92 -12.78 -3.17 2.59
CA GLN A 92 -12.92 -4.62 2.56
C GLN A 92 -12.75 -5.21 3.96
N MET A 93 -11.66 -4.84 4.63
CA MET A 93 -11.32 -5.41 5.93
C MET A 93 -12.33 -5.02 7.02
N VAL A 94 -12.84 -3.79 6.98
CA VAL A 94 -13.92 -3.34 7.88
C VAL A 94 -15.23 -4.05 7.54
N GLY A 95 -15.54 -4.21 6.26
CA GLY A 95 -16.72 -4.93 5.79
C GLY A 95 -16.75 -6.40 6.22
N GLU A 96 -15.60 -7.07 6.21
CA GLU A 96 -15.41 -8.45 6.66
C GLU A 96 -15.22 -8.56 8.20
N GLY A 97 -15.19 -7.43 8.92
CA GLY A 97 -15.07 -7.42 10.37
C GLY A 97 -13.69 -7.82 10.90
N TYR A 98 -12.62 -7.67 10.10
CA TYR A 98 -11.26 -7.99 10.53
C TYR A 98 -10.68 -6.94 11.47
N TRP A 99 -11.12 -5.68 11.33
CA TRP A 99 -10.88 -4.64 12.33
C TRP A 99 -12.04 -3.66 12.42
N VAL A 100 -12.08 -2.93 13.52
CA VAL A 100 -13.16 -2.00 13.85
C VAL A 100 -12.60 -0.66 14.31
N TRP A 101 -13.22 0.42 13.85
CA TRP A 101 -12.89 1.79 14.25
C TRP A 101 -13.66 2.22 15.50
N ALA A 102 -13.00 2.85 16.43
CA ALA A 102 -13.64 3.40 17.64
C ALA A 102 -14.63 4.54 17.31
N ARG A 103 -14.39 5.27 16.24
CA ARG A 103 -15.28 6.29 15.69
C ARG A 103 -15.50 6.06 14.22
N ARG A 104 -16.76 6.10 13.79
CA ARG A 104 -17.10 5.97 12.38
C ARG A 104 -16.70 7.23 11.61
N GLY A 105 -15.99 7.06 10.50
CA GLY A 105 -15.66 8.09 9.53
C GLY A 105 -16.62 8.12 8.34
N ILE A 106 -16.39 9.05 7.43
CA ILE A 106 -17.28 9.31 6.27
C ILE A 106 -17.07 8.33 5.12
N TYR A 107 -15.91 7.68 5.01
CA TYR A 107 -15.59 6.75 3.95
C TYR A 107 -15.77 5.31 4.43
N ARG A 108 -16.94 4.75 4.20
CA ARG A 108 -17.31 3.37 4.62
C ARG A 108 -17.08 3.09 6.12
N GLY A 109 -17.24 4.12 6.96
CA GLY A 109 -16.98 4.02 8.39
C GLY A 109 -15.54 4.28 8.80
N ILE A 110 -14.65 4.52 7.84
CA ILE A 110 -13.22 4.74 8.04
C ILE A 110 -12.95 6.24 8.25
N PRO A 111 -12.23 6.63 9.31
CA PRO A 111 -11.83 8.02 9.51
C PRO A 111 -10.84 8.49 8.44
N LEU A 112 -10.98 9.71 7.93
CA LEU A 112 -10.03 10.28 6.97
C LEU A 112 -8.61 10.36 7.53
N GLY A 113 -8.46 10.50 8.85
CA GLY A 113 -7.17 10.46 9.52
C GLY A 113 -6.39 9.17 9.29
N ASN A 114 -7.09 8.05 9.01
CA ASN A 114 -6.45 6.80 8.64
C ASN A 114 -5.59 6.94 7.39
N PHE A 115 -6.14 7.54 6.33
CA PHE A 115 -5.41 7.69 5.06
C PHE A 115 -4.22 8.65 5.20
N VAL A 116 -4.31 9.65 6.09
CA VAL A 116 -3.15 10.48 6.46
C VAL A 116 -2.10 9.62 7.19
N GLY A 117 -2.53 8.77 8.12
CA GLY A 117 -1.66 7.82 8.82
C GLY A 117 -0.99 6.84 7.87
N TRP A 118 -1.74 6.30 6.90
CA TRP A 118 -1.21 5.45 5.83
C TRP A 118 -0.15 6.18 5.02
N PHE A 119 -0.40 7.41 4.60
CA PHE A 119 0.58 8.20 3.83
C PHE A 119 1.86 8.45 4.63
N VAL A 120 1.74 8.85 5.90
CA VAL A 120 2.90 9.08 6.78
C VAL A 120 3.70 7.80 7.01
N THR A 121 3.04 6.68 7.27
CA THR A 121 3.68 5.37 7.42
C THR A 121 4.35 4.94 6.11
N SER A 122 3.66 5.14 4.98
CA SER A 122 4.20 4.85 3.64
C SER A 122 5.45 5.66 3.32
N LEU A 123 5.54 6.93 3.77
CA LEU A 123 6.78 7.72 3.65
C LEU A 123 7.96 7.03 4.35
N GLY A 124 7.74 6.48 5.54
CA GLY A 124 8.75 5.70 6.26
C GLY A 124 9.13 4.41 5.53
N VAL A 125 8.14 3.66 5.05
CA VAL A 125 8.36 2.42 4.27
C VAL A 125 9.13 2.71 2.99
N MET A 126 8.71 3.71 2.20
CA MET A 126 9.38 4.08 0.95
C MET A 126 10.80 4.58 1.19
N THR A 127 11.03 5.35 2.25
CA THR A 127 12.38 5.79 2.64
C THR A 127 13.28 4.60 2.98
N ALA A 128 12.76 3.62 3.73
CA ALA A 128 13.51 2.40 4.03
C ALA A 128 13.79 1.57 2.76
N LEU A 129 12.82 1.44 1.86
CA LEU A 129 13.01 0.73 0.59
C LEU A 129 14.04 1.44 -0.30
N GLU A 130 14.00 2.77 -0.40
CA GLU A 130 15.02 3.54 -1.15
C GLU A 130 16.43 3.38 -0.57
N ALA A 131 16.56 3.33 0.75
CA ALA A 131 17.87 3.12 1.41
C ALA A 131 18.39 1.69 1.24
N LEU A 132 17.51 0.70 1.14
CA LEU A 132 17.85 -0.72 1.06
C LEU A 132 17.90 -1.27 -0.38
N LEU A 133 17.27 -0.59 -1.32
CA LEU A 133 17.17 -0.92 -2.74
C LEU A 133 17.63 0.29 -3.56
N PRO A 134 18.93 0.57 -3.68
CA PRO A 134 19.38 1.67 -4.52
C PRO A 134 18.93 1.46 -5.98
N PRO A 135 18.72 2.55 -6.76
CA PRO A 135 18.26 2.49 -8.15
C PRO A 135 19.06 1.54 -9.04
N ASN A 136 20.34 1.36 -8.73
CA ASN A 136 21.27 0.49 -9.48
C ASN A 136 21.20 -0.99 -9.06
N ALA A 137 20.39 -1.36 -8.06
CA ALA A 137 20.24 -2.76 -7.66
C ALA A 137 19.62 -3.65 -8.74
N TYR A 138 19.09 -3.03 -9.80
CA TYR A 138 18.47 -3.69 -10.94
C TYR A 138 19.36 -3.75 -12.20
N VAL A 139 20.61 -3.26 -12.13
CA VAL A 139 21.50 -3.19 -13.29
C VAL A 139 21.97 -4.58 -13.77
N ASP A 140 21.86 -5.59 -12.94
CA ASP A 140 22.35 -6.95 -13.26
C ASP A 140 21.27 -7.93 -13.75
N GLY A 141 20.33 -7.47 -14.55
CA GLY A 141 19.43 -8.36 -15.28
C GLY A 141 17.97 -8.44 -14.81
N SER A 142 17.48 -7.46 -14.09
CA SER A 142 16.12 -7.43 -13.56
C SER A 142 15.16 -6.43 -14.23
N ALA A 143 15.38 -6.07 -15.48
CA ALA A 143 14.36 -5.36 -16.25
C ALA A 143 13.01 -6.10 -16.20
N ASP A 144 13.03 -7.42 -16.17
CA ASP A 144 11.85 -8.27 -16.03
C ASP A 144 11.23 -8.17 -14.64
N ALA A 145 12.04 -8.07 -13.58
CA ALA A 145 11.53 -7.95 -12.21
C ALA A 145 10.75 -6.64 -12.00
N ASP A 146 11.26 -5.52 -12.50
CA ASP A 146 10.56 -4.22 -12.42
C ASP A 146 9.22 -4.28 -13.18
N GLY A 147 9.20 -4.91 -14.36
CA GLY A 147 7.98 -5.13 -15.12
C GLY A 147 6.96 -6.00 -14.40
N ALA A 148 7.39 -7.01 -13.66
CA ALA A 148 6.52 -7.86 -12.88
C ALA A 148 5.87 -7.10 -11.71
N LEU A 149 6.64 -6.27 -10.98
CA LEU A 149 6.13 -5.47 -9.87
C LEU A 149 5.17 -4.36 -10.34
N VAL A 150 5.47 -3.71 -11.47
CA VAL A 150 4.52 -2.76 -12.11
C VAL A 150 3.26 -3.49 -12.55
N GLY A 151 3.39 -4.69 -13.11
CA GLY A 151 2.27 -5.56 -13.45
C GLY A 151 1.43 -5.94 -12.24
N GLU A 152 2.05 -6.27 -11.12
CA GLU A 152 1.37 -6.61 -9.86
C GLU A 152 0.55 -5.41 -9.31
N TYR A 153 1.15 -4.21 -9.28
CA TYR A 153 0.43 -3.00 -8.86
C TYR A 153 -0.78 -2.71 -9.77
N THR A 154 -0.57 -2.85 -11.08
CA THR A 154 -1.63 -2.63 -12.09
C THR A 154 -2.74 -3.67 -11.96
N PHE A 155 -2.36 -4.94 -11.84
CA PHE A 155 -3.30 -6.04 -11.65
C PHE A 155 -4.14 -5.82 -10.38
N MET A 156 -3.51 -5.46 -9.27
CA MET A 156 -4.21 -5.18 -8.02
C MET A 156 -5.22 -4.04 -8.18
N GLY A 157 -4.83 -2.91 -8.78
CA GLY A 157 -5.74 -1.79 -9.01
C GLY A 157 -6.93 -2.13 -9.90
N VAL A 158 -6.71 -2.91 -10.97
CA VAL A 158 -7.78 -3.36 -11.87
C VAL A 158 -8.68 -4.38 -11.18
N MET A 159 -8.10 -5.38 -10.54
CA MET A 159 -8.80 -6.47 -9.85
C MET A 159 -9.70 -5.92 -8.75
N GLU A 160 -9.18 -5.03 -7.89
CA GLU A 160 -9.95 -4.40 -6.82
C GLU A 160 -11.09 -3.52 -7.36
N THR A 161 -10.81 -2.73 -8.41
CA THR A 161 -11.84 -1.89 -9.05
C THR A 161 -12.99 -2.74 -9.57
N ILE A 162 -12.70 -3.83 -10.29
CA ILE A 162 -13.72 -4.76 -10.81
C ILE A 162 -14.39 -5.51 -9.65
N GLY A 163 -13.61 -5.97 -8.67
CA GLY A 163 -14.10 -6.67 -7.49
C GLY A 163 -15.15 -5.86 -6.75
N PHE A 164 -14.84 -4.61 -6.42
CA PHE A 164 -15.78 -3.73 -5.73
C PHE A 164 -16.99 -3.36 -6.60
N ALA A 165 -16.81 -3.14 -7.90
CA ALA A 165 -17.91 -2.82 -8.79
C ALA A 165 -18.89 -3.98 -8.99
N ARG A 166 -18.41 -5.24 -9.00
CA ARG A 166 -19.19 -6.40 -9.43
C ARG A 166 -19.53 -7.37 -8.30
N PHE A 167 -18.57 -7.71 -7.44
CA PHE A 167 -18.74 -8.71 -6.38
C PHE A 167 -19.22 -8.09 -5.08
N PHE A 168 -18.51 -7.10 -4.56
CA PHE A 168 -18.89 -6.39 -3.34
C PHE A 168 -20.05 -5.41 -3.54
N ARG A 169 -20.37 -5.08 -4.80
CA ARG A 169 -21.44 -4.14 -5.19
C ARG A 169 -21.31 -2.78 -4.50
N ASP A 170 -20.09 -2.32 -4.37
CA ASP A 170 -19.77 -1.01 -3.80
C ASP A 170 -19.12 -0.10 -4.86
N PRO A 171 -19.92 0.59 -5.69
CA PRO A 171 -19.41 1.45 -6.74
C PRO A 171 -18.63 2.66 -6.18
N THR A 172 -18.91 3.09 -4.95
CA THR A 172 -18.18 4.20 -4.33
C THR A 172 -16.73 3.82 -4.09
N VAL A 173 -16.48 2.63 -3.51
CA VAL A 173 -15.12 2.13 -3.29
C VAL A 173 -14.43 1.85 -4.63
N ALA A 174 -15.14 1.25 -5.59
CA ALA A 174 -14.60 1.01 -6.93
C ALA A 174 -14.12 2.30 -7.61
N ILE A 175 -14.92 3.39 -7.53
CA ILE A 175 -14.57 4.68 -8.13
C ILE A 175 -13.42 5.35 -7.36
N VAL A 176 -13.52 5.46 -6.05
CA VAL A 176 -12.53 6.19 -5.23
C VAL A 176 -11.17 5.50 -5.27
N GLY A 177 -11.14 4.18 -5.05
CA GLY A 177 -9.90 3.39 -5.10
C GLY A 177 -9.35 3.32 -6.54
N GLY A 178 -10.23 3.13 -7.54
CA GLY A 178 -9.83 3.14 -8.95
C GLY A 178 -9.20 4.47 -9.37
N LEU A 179 -9.77 5.61 -8.99
CA LEU A 179 -9.18 6.93 -9.24
C LEU A 179 -7.86 7.14 -8.48
N GLY A 180 -7.67 6.47 -7.34
CA GLY A 180 -6.40 6.49 -6.61
C GLY A 180 -5.31 5.69 -7.30
N MET A 181 -5.58 4.46 -7.72
CA MET A 181 -4.56 3.53 -8.23
C MET A 181 -4.36 3.56 -9.74
N LEU A 182 -5.46 3.55 -10.53
CA LEU A 182 -5.38 3.33 -11.98
C LEU A 182 -4.61 4.42 -12.75
N PRO A 183 -4.69 5.73 -12.41
CA PRO A 183 -3.86 6.73 -13.09
C PRO A 183 -2.36 6.49 -12.90
N ILE A 184 -1.93 6.11 -11.68
CA ILE A 184 -0.53 5.78 -11.39
C ILE A 184 -0.13 4.53 -12.18
N ALA A 185 -0.96 3.48 -12.16
CA ALA A 185 -0.74 2.26 -12.91
C ALA A 185 -0.62 2.50 -14.41
N ALA A 186 -1.52 3.30 -15.00
CA ALA A 186 -1.50 3.62 -16.43
C ALA A 186 -0.21 4.35 -16.84
N VAL A 187 0.22 5.35 -16.07
CA VAL A 187 1.47 6.08 -16.34
C VAL A 187 2.68 5.17 -16.15
N ALA A 188 2.67 4.30 -15.14
CA ALA A 188 3.74 3.33 -14.90
C ALA A 188 3.88 2.32 -16.04
N VAL A 189 2.77 1.76 -16.52
CA VAL A 189 2.76 0.87 -17.70
C VAL A 189 3.27 1.61 -18.94
N ALA A 190 2.78 2.83 -19.21
CA ALA A 190 3.25 3.63 -20.34
C ALA A 190 4.75 3.97 -20.23
N GLY A 191 5.27 4.14 -19.02
CA GLY A 191 6.69 4.37 -18.74
C GLY A 191 7.58 3.21 -19.21
N LYS A 192 7.10 1.96 -19.10
CA LYS A 192 7.82 0.76 -19.56
C LYS A 192 8.01 0.68 -21.09
N PHE A 193 7.15 1.32 -21.84
CA PHE A 193 7.22 1.34 -23.31
C PHE A 193 7.97 2.56 -23.87
N ARG A 194 8.45 3.47 -23.01
CA ARG A 194 9.19 4.68 -23.42
C ARG A 194 10.71 4.53 -23.33
N GLY A 195 11.21 3.45 -22.74
CA GLY A 195 12.62 3.08 -22.66
C GLY A 195 12.94 2.03 -23.71
#